data_611a3e1642c8d780f25c743a542de4d4
#
_entry.id   611a3e1642c8d780f25c743a542de4d4
#
_cell.length_a   1.000
_cell.length_b   1.000
_cell.length_c   1.000
_cell.angle_alpha   90.00
_cell.angle_beta   90.00
_cell.angle_gamma   90.00
#
_symmetry.space_group_name_H-M   'P 1'
#
loop_
_entity.id
_entity.type
_entity.pdbx_description
1 polymer ?
#
loop_
_entity_poly.entity_id
_entity_poly.type
_entity_poly.pdbx_seq_one_letter_code
_entity_poly.pdbx_strand_id
1 'polypeptide(L)'
;SVDGYDVSITQGSTYTTDDFTFNGNAEVKATVAGTYPMGLQAEDFSNNNANYSTVTFVVNDGSLTINSKSIVPSDTNGIEVSDPSDSEYDGKPHVNPITVRDVKRDADLVENADYTLTYSGDTTNVGTVTIIVKGIGNYTGEFTKTYRITPRPYTVTTESAEKVYDGTPLTAGGSIDGIVEGDVVEVHTTGRQINVGESKNTYELVWKGARK
;
A
#
# COMPACT_ATOMS: atom_id res chain seq x y z
N SER A 1 -4.64 -23.85 19.54
CA SER A 1 -5.22 -23.93 20.90
C SER A 1 -4.16 -24.39 21.88
N VAL A 2 -4.33 -24.01 23.12
CA VAL A 2 -3.66 -24.55 24.29
C VAL A 2 -4.75 -24.91 25.26
N ASP A 3 -4.65 -26.08 25.91
CA ASP A 3 -5.61 -26.58 26.83
C ASP A 3 -4.94 -27.27 28.05
N GLY A 4 -5.65 -27.32 29.15
CA GLY A 4 -5.21 -27.91 30.40
C GLY A 4 -4.39 -26.97 31.29
N TYR A 5 -4.04 -27.45 32.46
CA TYR A 5 -3.20 -26.78 33.45
C TYR A 5 -2.41 -27.81 34.23
N ASP A 6 -1.25 -27.39 34.71
CA ASP A 6 -0.41 -28.21 35.59
C ASP A 6 -0.64 -27.83 37.06
N VAL A 7 -0.57 -28.83 37.94
CA VAL A 7 -0.76 -28.65 39.39
C VAL A 7 0.56 -28.97 40.12
N SER A 8 0.98 -28.06 40.99
CA SER A 8 2.08 -28.32 41.94
C SER A 8 1.52 -28.15 43.36
N ILE A 9 1.66 -29.19 44.17
CA ILE A 9 1.22 -29.18 45.57
C ILE A 9 2.44 -29.01 46.48
N THR A 10 2.28 -28.25 47.57
CA THR A 10 3.37 -27.99 48.54
C THR A 10 3.99 -29.30 49.02
N GLN A 11 5.30 -29.42 48.91
CA GLN A 11 6.05 -30.61 49.30
C GLN A 11 5.81 -30.98 50.78
N GLY A 12 5.54 -32.30 51.04
CA GLY A 12 5.26 -32.79 52.36
C GLY A 12 3.78 -32.64 52.78
N SER A 13 2.91 -32.08 51.95
CA SER A 13 1.48 -32.05 52.16
C SER A 13 0.85 -33.43 51.89
N THR A 14 -0.22 -33.73 52.61
CA THR A 14 -1.11 -34.87 52.34
C THR A 14 -2.26 -34.49 51.40
N TYR A 15 -2.33 -33.23 50.95
CA TYR A 15 -3.27 -32.74 49.96
C TYR A 15 -2.90 -33.29 48.59
N THR A 16 -3.89 -33.69 47.81
CA THR A 16 -3.70 -34.30 46.48
C THR A 16 -4.56 -33.59 45.44
N THR A 17 -4.43 -33.96 44.19
CA THR A 17 -5.25 -33.43 43.07
C THR A 17 -6.74 -33.83 43.19
N ASP A 18 -7.06 -34.85 43.97
CA ASP A 18 -8.45 -35.27 44.21
C ASP A 18 -9.16 -34.43 45.30
N ASP A 19 -8.39 -33.59 46.00
CA ASP A 19 -8.88 -32.76 47.11
C ASP A 19 -9.42 -31.39 46.68
N PHE A 20 -9.42 -31.09 45.38
CA PHE A 20 -10.03 -29.88 44.84
C PHE A 20 -10.84 -30.14 43.58
N THR A 21 -11.73 -29.21 43.24
CA THR A 21 -12.48 -29.19 41.99
C THR A 21 -12.08 -27.96 41.17
N PHE A 22 -11.88 -28.17 39.88
CA PHE A 22 -11.73 -27.08 38.89
C PHE A 22 -13.09 -26.79 38.25
N ASN A 23 -13.57 -25.56 38.33
CA ASN A 23 -14.85 -25.10 37.82
C ASN A 23 -14.70 -24.06 36.69
N GLY A 24 -13.46 -23.78 36.26
CA GLY A 24 -13.13 -22.81 35.21
C GLY A 24 -13.12 -23.40 33.81
N ASN A 25 -12.54 -22.65 32.89
CA ASN A 25 -12.22 -23.09 31.53
C ASN A 25 -10.73 -22.95 31.28
N ALA A 26 -10.04 -24.06 31.06
CA ALA A 26 -8.61 -24.13 30.83
C ALA A 26 -8.31 -24.32 29.33
N GLU A 27 -9.02 -23.62 28.46
CA GLU A 27 -8.81 -23.67 27.02
C GLU A 27 -8.77 -22.24 26.43
N VAL A 28 -7.76 -21.94 25.60
CA VAL A 28 -7.71 -20.73 24.79
C VAL A 28 -7.44 -21.07 23.32
N LYS A 29 -8.23 -20.49 22.43
CA LYS A 29 -8.11 -20.65 20.97
C LYS A 29 -8.01 -19.28 20.31
N ALA A 30 -7.11 -19.13 19.34
CA ALA A 30 -7.00 -17.93 18.52
C ALA A 30 -6.54 -18.29 17.11
N THR A 31 -6.87 -17.42 16.15
CA THR A 31 -6.48 -17.53 14.74
C THR A 31 -5.88 -16.21 14.22
N VAL A 32 -5.94 -15.15 15.01
CA VAL A 32 -5.45 -13.79 14.68
C VAL A 32 -4.21 -13.51 15.50
N ALA A 33 -3.30 -12.68 14.98
CA ALA A 33 -2.11 -12.25 15.70
C ALA A 33 -2.48 -11.49 16.97
N GLY A 34 -1.81 -11.84 18.08
CA GLY A 34 -2.09 -11.28 19.39
C GLY A 34 -1.66 -12.21 20.50
N THR A 35 -1.77 -11.75 21.75
CA THR A 35 -1.55 -12.54 22.96
C THR A 35 -2.88 -12.73 23.67
N TYR A 36 -3.22 -13.96 23.94
CA TYR A 36 -4.50 -14.39 24.50
C TYR A 36 -4.23 -15.11 25.81
N PRO A 37 -4.52 -14.48 26.97
CA PRO A 37 -4.42 -15.16 28.26
C PRO A 37 -5.46 -16.28 28.33
N MET A 38 -5.17 -17.35 29.10
CA MET A 38 -6.10 -18.43 29.34
C MET A 38 -7.23 -17.97 30.26
N GLY A 39 -6.94 -17.04 31.15
CA GLY A 39 -7.92 -16.42 32.06
C GLY A 39 -8.18 -17.20 33.32
N LEU A 40 -7.28 -18.12 33.69
CA LEU A 40 -7.40 -18.89 34.93
C LEU A 40 -7.19 -17.99 36.17
N GLN A 41 -8.08 -18.17 37.17
CA GLN A 41 -8.06 -17.44 38.43
C GLN A 41 -8.14 -18.42 39.62
N ALA A 42 -7.73 -17.97 40.80
CA ALA A 42 -7.78 -18.79 42.01
C ALA A 42 -9.21 -19.22 42.35
N GLU A 43 -10.19 -18.40 42.04
CA GLU A 43 -11.63 -18.64 42.23
C GLU A 43 -12.18 -19.79 41.38
N ASP A 44 -11.45 -20.19 40.31
CA ASP A 44 -11.82 -21.36 39.50
C ASP A 44 -11.58 -22.71 40.21
N PHE A 45 -10.88 -22.68 41.35
CA PHE A 45 -10.50 -23.83 42.11
C PHE A 45 -11.22 -23.83 43.48
N SER A 46 -11.81 -24.96 43.87
CA SER A 46 -12.53 -25.11 45.14
C SER A 46 -11.98 -26.29 45.92
N ASN A 47 -11.66 -26.07 47.21
CA ASN A 47 -11.26 -27.16 48.11
C ASN A 47 -12.45 -28.11 48.42
N ASN A 48 -12.22 -29.40 48.27
CA ASN A 48 -13.20 -30.47 48.58
C ASN A 48 -12.85 -31.24 49.84
N ASN A 49 -11.65 -31.05 50.40
CA ASN A 49 -11.17 -31.81 51.56
C ASN A 49 -11.50 -31.10 52.87
N ALA A 50 -12.48 -31.60 53.63
CA ALA A 50 -12.92 -31.01 54.87
C ALA A 50 -11.88 -31.03 56.00
N ASN A 51 -10.77 -31.78 55.85
CA ASN A 51 -9.68 -31.81 56.81
C ASN A 51 -8.81 -30.54 56.74
N TYR A 52 -8.99 -29.72 55.67
CA TYR A 52 -8.29 -28.45 55.50
C TYR A 52 -9.30 -27.30 55.52
N SER A 53 -9.21 -26.49 56.56
CA SER A 53 -10.12 -25.32 56.73
C SER A 53 -9.74 -24.15 55.82
N THR A 54 -8.50 -24.09 55.38
CA THR A 54 -7.98 -23.00 54.51
C THR A 54 -7.01 -23.60 53.47
N VAL A 55 -7.34 -23.45 52.20
CA VAL A 55 -6.47 -23.80 51.07
C VAL A 55 -6.29 -22.55 50.20
N THR A 56 -5.08 -22.23 49.89
CA THR A 56 -4.75 -21.11 48.99
C THR A 56 -4.36 -21.64 47.62
N PHE A 57 -5.11 -21.29 46.59
CA PHE A 57 -4.76 -21.55 45.22
C PHE A 57 -3.96 -20.35 44.65
N VAL A 58 -2.75 -20.64 44.16
CA VAL A 58 -1.92 -19.65 43.49
C VAL A 58 -1.92 -20.02 42.02
N VAL A 59 -2.45 -19.15 41.16
CA VAL A 59 -2.57 -19.37 39.73
C VAL A 59 -1.56 -18.50 38.99
N ASN A 60 -0.74 -19.15 38.17
CA ASN A 60 0.09 -18.46 37.15
C ASN A 60 -0.60 -18.70 35.82
N ASP A 61 -1.36 -17.70 35.36
CA ASP A 61 -2.12 -17.82 34.13
C ASP A 61 -1.21 -17.97 32.88
N GLY A 62 -1.58 -18.92 32.03
CA GLY A 62 -0.91 -19.16 30.76
C GLY A 62 -1.41 -18.23 29.66
N SER A 63 -0.69 -18.17 28.53
CA SER A 63 -1.13 -17.42 27.35
C SER A 63 -0.76 -18.12 26.05
N LEU A 64 -1.59 -17.92 25.02
CA LEU A 64 -1.30 -18.26 23.63
C LEU A 64 -0.88 -16.99 22.87
N THR A 65 0.29 -16.98 22.25
CA THR A 65 0.74 -15.86 21.41
C THR A 65 0.85 -16.29 19.96
N ILE A 66 0.20 -15.55 19.07
CA ILE A 66 0.35 -15.64 17.62
C ILE A 66 1.05 -14.38 17.15
N ASN A 67 2.25 -14.51 16.63
CA ASN A 67 3.01 -13.37 16.10
C ASN A 67 2.49 -12.97 14.72
N SER A 68 2.43 -11.66 14.46
CA SER A 68 2.15 -11.13 13.12
C SER A 68 3.25 -11.55 12.13
N LYS A 69 2.84 -11.78 10.88
CA LYS A 69 3.73 -12.11 9.77
C LYS A 69 4.26 -10.81 9.12
N SER A 70 5.55 -10.76 8.78
CA SER A 70 6.09 -9.64 8.00
C SER A 70 5.45 -9.59 6.61
N ILE A 71 4.95 -8.40 6.21
CA ILE A 71 4.45 -8.14 4.86
C ILE A 71 5.58 -7.76 3.88
N VAL A 72 6.77 -7.46 4.39
CA VAL A 72 7.92 -7.08 3.56
C VAL A 72 8.34 -8.29 2.72
N PRO A 73 8.33 -8.21 1.37
CA PRO A 73 8.67 -9.34 0.51
C PRO A 73 10.07 -9.87 0.78
N SER A 74 10.18 -11.21 0.86
CA SER A 74 11.46 -11.90 0.98
C SER A 74 11.34 -13.33 0.45
N ASP A 75 12.46 -13.95 0.07
CA ASP A 75 12.50 -15.32 -0.45
C ASP A 75 11.96 -16.36 0.54
N THR A 76 11.93 -16.03 1.82
CA THR A 76 11.56 -16.96 2.88
C THR A 76 10.14 -16.82 3.40
N ASN A 77 9.53 -15.62 3.32
CA ASN A 77 8.20 -15.40 3.91
C ASN A 77 7.03 -15.70 2.97
N GLY A 78 7.28 -15.79 1.65
CA GLY A 78 6.26 -16.08 0.65
C GLY A 78 5.27 -14.94 0.43
N ILE A 79 5.69 -13.69 0.64
CA ILE A 79 4.92 -12.51 0.25
C ILE A 79 5.36 -12.10 -1.17
N GLU A 80 4.40 -12.08 -2.08
CA GLU A 80 4.57 -11.59 -3.45
C GLU A 80 3.79 -10.30 -3.65
N VAL A 81 4.36 -9.38 -4.42
CA VAL A 81 3.78 -8.07 -4.68
C VAL A 81 3.90 -7.76 -6.16
N SER A 82 2.80 -7.39 -6.80
CA SER A 82 2.83 -6.95 -8.19
C SER A 82 3.57 -5.62 -8.33
N ASP A 83 4.17 -5.38 -9.48
CA ASP A 83 4.68 -4.06 -9.83
C ASP A 83 3.54 -3.17 -10.33
N PRO A 84 3.46 -1.91 -9.87
CA PRO A 84 2.52 -0.96 -10.40
C PRO A 84 2.90 -0.58 -11.84
N SER A 85 1.91 -0.39 -12.71
CA SER A 85 2.14 0.11 -14.07
C SER A 85 2.42 1.61 -14.06
N ASP A 86 3.23 2.08 -15.01
CA ASP A 86 3.37 3.50 -15.31
C ASP A 86 2.09 4.05 -15.96
N SER A 87 1.88 5.36 -15.86
CA SER A 87 0.79 6.07 -16.51
C SER A 87 1.33 7.18 -17.40
N GLU A 88 0.63 7.51 -18.48
CA GLU A 88 0.90 8.69 -19.28
C GLU A 88 0.14 9.90 -18.72
N TYR A 89 0.73 11.08 -18.74
CA TYR A 89 0.11 12.31 -18.29
C TYR A 89 -1.17 12.62 -19.10
N ASP A 90 -2.29 12.77 -18.39
CA ASP A 90 -3.61 13.11 -18.95
C ASP A 90 -4.30 14.26 -18.19
N GLY A 91 -3.59 14.91 -17.27
CA GLY A 91 -4.10 15.99 -16.43
C GLY A 91 -4.94 15.53 -15.23
N LYS A 92 -5.09 14.22 -15.01
CA LYS A 92 -5.87 13.63 -13.92
C LYS A 92 -4.97 12.90 -12.93
N PRO A 93 -5.41 12.72 -11.68
CA PRO A 93 -4.69 11.91 -10.71
C PRO A 93 -4.65 10.43 -11.13
N HIS A 94 -3.46 9.83 -11.07
CA HIS A 94 -3.20 8.42 -11.28
C HIS A 94 -2.85 7.76 -9.94
N VAL A 95 -3.71 6.86 -9.48
CA VAL A 95 -3.53 6.05 -8.28
C VAL A 95 -3.46 4.60 -8.72
N ASN A 96 -2.25 4.15 -9.09
CA ASN A 96 -2.05 2.85 -9.70
C ASN A 96 -2.01 1.75 -8.62
N PRO A 97 -2.88 0.73 -8.72
CA PRO A 97 -3.00 -0.30 -7.69
C PRO A 97 -1.83 -1.28 -7.74
N ILE A 98 -1.62 -1.96 -6.63
CA ILE A 98 -0.80 -3.16 -6.52
C ILE A 98 -1.62 -4.27 -5.89
N THR A 99 -1.18 -5.52 -6.08
CA THR A 99 -1.72 -6.68 -5.37
C THR A 99 -0.63 -7.25 -4.48
N VAL A 100 -1.03 -7.69 -3.29
CA VAL A 100 -0.15 -8.38 -2.33
C VAL A 100 -0.73 -9.76 -2.09
N ARG A 101 0.08 -10.81 -2.24
CA ARG A 101 -0.33 -12.20 -2.07
C ARG A 101 0.55 -12.89 -1.04
N ASP A 102 -0.07 -13.67 -0.18
CA ASP A 102 0.61 -14.61 0.70
C ASP A 102 0.55 -16.02 0.08
N VAL A 103 1.61 -16.40 -0.62
CA VAL A 103 1.71 -17.69 -1.33
C VAL A 103 1.62 -18.87 -0.36
N LYS A 104 2.17 -18.73 0.86
CA LYS A 104 2.11 -19.80 1.86
C LYS A 104 0.70 -20.08 2.40
N ARG A 105 -0.17 -19.09 2.30
CA ARG A 105 -1.60 -19.20 2.63
C ARG A 105 -2.48 -19.45 1.41
N ASP A 106 -1.91 -19.35 0.22
CA ASP A 106 -2.61 -19.37 -1.07
C ASP A 106 -3.74 -18.33 -1.12
N ALA A 107 -3.47 -17.11 -0.65
CA ALA A 107 -4.47 -16.06 -0.50
C ALA A 107 -3.93 -14.68 -0.91
N ASP A 108 -4.75 -13.94 -1.63
CA ASP A 108 -4.53 -12.51 -1.84
C ASP A 108 -4.86 -11.77 -0.55
N LEU A 109 -4.03 -10.79 -0.20
CA LEU A 109 -4.25 -9.94 0.96
C LEU A 109 -5.22 -8.82 0.62
N VAL A 110 -6.00 -8.40 1.61
CA VAL A 110 -7.08 -7.42 1.42
C VAL A 110 -6.64 -6.07 1.96
N GLU A 111 -6.71 -5.03 1.12
CA GLU A 111 -6.46 -3.66 1.54
C GLU A 111 -7.46 -3.23 2.62
N ASN A 112 -6.98 -2.48 3.60
CA ASN A 112 -7.69 -2.04 4.82
C ASN A 112 -8.08 -3.17 5.81
N ALA A 113 -7.71 -4.44 5.51
CA ALA A 113 -7.85 -5.56 6.44
C ALA A 113 -6.48 -6.17 6.81
N ASP A 114 -5.62 -6.39 5.82
CA ASP A 114 -4.29 -6.99 5.97
C ASP A 114 -3.16 -5.98 5.78
N TYR A 115 -3.40 -4.93 5.00
CA TYR A 115 -2.45 -3.84 4.75
C TYR A 115 -3.18 -2.54 4.38
N THR A 116 -2.44 -1.43 4.43
CA THR A 116 -2.87 -0.12 3.93
C THR A 116 -1.93 0.38 2.86
N LEU A 117 -2.47 1.17 1.90
CA LEU A 117 -1.71 1.90 0.88
C LEU A 117 -1.74 3.39 1.17
N THR A 118 -0.59 4.03 1.01
CA THR A 118 -0.46 5.49 1.02
C THR A 118 0.39 5.90 -0.17
N TYR A 119 -0.08 6.90 -0.92
CA TYR A 119 0.62 7.43 -2.09
C TYR A 119 1.32 8.73 -1.70
N SER A 120 2.61 8.84 -2.05
CA SER A 120 3.45 10.01 -1.80
C SER A 120 4.06 10.51 -3.12
N GLY A 121 4.04 11.82 -3.30
CA GLY A 121 4.41 12.49 -4.54
C GLY A 121 3.22 13.09 -5.26
N ASP A 122 3.47 13.73 -6.41
CA ASP A 122 2.42 14.28 -7.25
C ASP A 122 1.84 13.16 -8.13
N THR A 123 0.57 12.85 -7.91
CA THR A 123 -0.14 11.81 -8.68
C THR A 123 -0.72 12.32 -10.00
N THR A 124 -0.58 13.60 -10.32
CA THR A 124 -1.17 14.22 -11.52
C THR A 124 -0.11 14.59 -12.55
N ASN A 125 1.00 15.20 -12.12
CA ASN A 125 2.03 15.68 -13.03
C ASN A 125 3.12 14.63 -13.27
N VAL A 126 3.87 14.83 -14.34
CA VAL A 126 5.04 14.00 -14.70
C VAL A 126 6.01 13.91 -13.54
N GLY A 127 6.35 12.68 -13.16
CA GLY A 127 7.22 12.43 -12.01
C GLY A 127 7.17 10.99 -11.54
N THR A 128 7.69 10.78 -10.33
CA THR A 128 7.65 9.48 -9.67
C THR A 128 6.70 9.55 -8.48
N VAL A 129 5.81 8.58 -8.39
CA VAL A 129 4.91 8.38 -7.26
C VAL A 129 5.39 7.18 -6.46
N THR A 130 5.44 7.32 -5.16
CA THR A 130 5.80 6.23 -4.23
C THR A 130 4.56 5.69 -3.56
N ILE A 131 4.39 4.37 -3.60
CA ILE A 131 3.36 3.63 -2.87
C ILE A 131 4.01 3.10 -1.59
N ILE A 132 3.47 3.48 -0.45
CA ILE A 132 3.87 2.97 0.86
C ILE A 132 2.87 1.89 1.24
N VAL A 133 3.34 0.67 1.46
CA VAL A 133 2.55 -0.50 1.86
C VAL A 133 2.87 -0.82 3.30
N LYS A 134 1.87 -0.78 4.17
CA LYS A 134 2.04 -1.05 5.60
C LYS A 134 1.13 -2.18 6.04
N GLY A 135 1.69 -3.24 6.62
CA GLY A 135 0.96 -4.37 7.18
C GLY A 135 0.16 -3.98 8.41
N ILE A 136 -1.04 -4.52 8.54
CA ILE A 136 -1.94 -4.37 9.68
C ILE A 136 -2.56 -5.72 10.06
N GLY A 137 -3.17 -5.81 11.24
CA GLY A 137 -3.83 -7.03 11.71
C GLY A 137 -2.86 -8.20 11.88
N ASN A 138 -2.99 -9.23 11.06
CA ASN A 138 -2.11 -10.40 11.07
C ASN A 138 -0.75 -10.15 10.41
N TYR A 139 -0.56 -8.98 9.80
CA TYR A 139 0.67 -8.60 9.11
C TYR A 139 1.32 -7.38 9.75
N THR A 140 2.63 -7.25 9.61
CA THR A 140 3.43 -6.15 10.15
C THR A 140 4.55 -5.78 9.18
N GLY A 141 5.17 -4.63 9.40
CA GLY A 141 6.24 -4.11 8.56
C GLY A 141 5.73 -3.19 7.46
N GLU A 142 6.68 -2.57 6.75
CA GLU A 142 6.41 -1.56 5.73
C GLU A 142 7.44 -1.70 4.60
N PHE A 143 7.01 -1.49 3.36
CA PHE A 143 7.88 -1.40 2.19
C PHE A 143 7.29 -0.43 1.18
N THR A 144 8.06 -0.11 0.14
CA THR A 144 7.63 0.81 -0.91
C THR A 144 7.74 0.19 -2.30
N LYS A 145 6.85 0.64 -3.20
CA LYS A 145 6.92 0.48 -4.65
C LYS A 145 6.84 1.85 -5.30
N THR A 146 7.27 1.97 -6.53
CA THR A 146 7.18 3.22 -7.28
C THR A 146 6.66 2.98 -8.68
N TYR A 147 5.96 3.97 -9.24
CA TYR A 147 5.61 4.07 -10.65
C TYR A 147 5.86 5.50 -11.14
N ARG A 148 5.84 5.68 -12.46
CA ARG A 148 6.07 6.97 -13.09
C ARG A 148 4.82 7.45 -13.80
N ILE A 149 4.63 8.77 -13.77
CA ILE A 149 3.79 9.47 -14.71
C ILE A 149 4.72 10.00 -15.79
N THR A 150 4.56 9.48 -16.99
CA THR A 150 5.43 9.80 -18.13
C THR A 150 4.89 10.97 -18.94
N PRO A 151 5.74 11.75 -19.63
CA PRO A 151 5.29 12.81 -20.51
C PRO A 151 4.39 12.28 -21.62
N ARG A 152 3.33 13.01 -21.93
CA ARG A 152 2.48 12.79 -23.09
C ARG A 152 3.11 13.39 -24.34
N PRO A 153 3.19 12.68 -25.47
CA PRO A 153 3.64 13.24 -26.72
C PRO A 153 2.60 14.21 -27.30
N TYR A 154 3.08 15.24 -27.99
CA TYR A 154 2.26 16.14 -28.79
C TYR A 154 2.89 16.33 -30.18
N THR A 155 2.09 16.80 -31.14
CA THR A 155 2.53 17.04 -32.50
C THR A 155 2.27 18.48 -32.89
N VAL A 156 3.30 19.15 -33.44
CA VAL A 156 3.17 20.47 -34.04
C VAL A 156 3.20 20.33 -35.57
N THR A 157 2.22 20.89 -36.24
CA THR A 157 2.13 20.94 -37.68
C THR A 157 2.22 22.38 -38.14
N THR A 158 3.20 22.70 -39.01
CA THR A 158 3.31 24.01 -39.67
C THR A 158 2.76 23.91 -41.09
N GLU A 159 1.99 24.91 -41.48
CA GLU A 159 1.37 25.00 -42.80
C GLU A 159 2.37 25.49 -43.86
N SER A 160 2.10 25.13 -45.12
CA SER A 160 2.81 25.67 -46.29
C SER A 160 1.93 26.74 -46.95
N ALA A 161 2.57 27.74 -47.54
CA ALA A 161 1.92 28.75 -48.36
C ALA A 161 2.80 29.14 -49.53
N GLU A 162 2.19 29.63 -50.61
CA GLU A 162 2.85 30.14 -51.78
C GLU A 162 2.17 31.43 -52.27
N LYS A 163 2.93 32.30 -52.93
CA LYS A 163 2.37 33.45 -53.64
C LYS A 163 3.33 33.94 -54.73
N VAL A 164 2.79 34.68 -55.68
CA VAL A 164 3.58 35.45 -56.65
C VAL A 164 4.24 36.62 -55.93
N TYR A 165 5.48 36.95 -56.29
CA TYR A 165 6.23 38.07 -55.69
C TYR A 165 5.47 39.40 -55.85
N ASP A 166 5.24 40.06 -54.72
CA ASP A 166 4.54 41.36 -54.61
C ASP A 166 5.26 42.34 -53.66
N GLY A 167 6.47 42.00 -53.20
CA GLY A 167 7.25 42.81 -52.26
C GLY A 167 6.80 42.72 -50.81
N THR A 168 5.73 41.94 -50.48
CA THR A 168 5.25 41.79 -49.12
C THR A 168 5.61 40.43 -48.52
N PRO A 169 5.68 40.28 -47.18
CA PRO A 169 6.00 39.03 -46.57
C PRO A 169 4.93 37.93 -46.84
N LEU A 170 5.38 36.70 -47.11
CA LEU A 170 4.59 35.51 -47.04
C LEU A 170 4.79 34.86 -45.65
N THR A 171 3.70 34.53 -44.97
CA THR A 171 3.68 33.76 -43.69
C THR A 171 2.63 32.67 -43.81
N ALA A 172 2.76 31.63 -43.00
CA ALA A 172 1.78 30.57 -42.91
C ALA A 172 1.52 30.21 -41.45
N GLY A 173 0.38 29.57 -41.16
CA GLY A 173 -0.05 29.16 -39.83
C GLY A 173 0.62 27.89 -39.33
N GLY A 174 0.15 27.43 -38.20
CA GLY A 174 0.49 26.13 -37.61
C GLY A 174 -0.51 25.74 -36.51
N SER A 175 -0.53 24.48 -36.19
CA SER A 175 -1.40 23.89 -35.16
C SER A 175 -0.62 22.95 -34.27
N ILE A 176 -1.22 22.60 -33.13
CA ILE A 176 -0.71 21.61 -32.19
C ILE A 176 -1.83 20.66 -31.80
N ASP A 177 -1.51 19.36 -31.77
CA ASP A 177 -2.42 18.27 -31.37
C ASP A 177 -1.81 17.48 -30.23
N GLY A 178 -2.66 16.80 -29.43
CA GLY A 178 -2.25 15.94 -28.31
C GLY A 178 -2.14 16.65 -26.97
N ILE A 179 -2.53 17.93 -26.89
CA ILE A 179 -2.52 18.71 -25.66
C ILE A 179 -3.69 18.25 -24.76
N VAL A 180 -3.40 18.06 -23.48
CA VAL A 180 -4.38 17.65 -22.46
C VAL A 180 -5.35 18.80 -22.17
N GLU A 181 -6.61 18.47 -21.94
CA GLU A 181 -7.64 19.45 -21.55
C GLU A 181 -7.23 20.19 -20.26
N GLY A 182 -7.24 21.52 -20.32
CA GLY A 182 -6.82 22.39 -19.23
C GLY A 182 -5.36 22.89 -19.34
N ASP A 183 -4.54 22.28 -20.19
CA ASP A 183 -3.25 22.84 -20.57
C ASP A 183 -3.43 23.81 -21.74
N VAL A 184 -2.73 24.92 -21.70
CA VAL A 184 -2.81 25.95 -22.74
C VAL A 184 -1.45 26.19 -23.34
N VAL A 185 -1.37 26.04 -24.66
CA VAL A 185 -0.17 26.34 -25.45
C VAL A 185 -0.56 27.10 -26.71
N GLU A 186 0.21 28.12 -27.04
CA GLU A 186 0.06 28.87 -28.28
C GLU A 186 1.21 28.49 -29.23
N VAL A 187 0.86 28.23 -30.49
CA VAL A 187 1.84 28.01 -31.57
C VAL A 187 2.03 29.32 -32.30
N HIS A 188 3.20 29.90 -32.22
CA HIS A 188 3.59 31.09 -32.93
C HIS A 188 4.50 30.70 -34.08
N THR A 189 3.99 30.72 -35.32
CA THR A 189 4.84 30.52 -36.50
C THR A 189 5.72 31.74 -36.73
N THR A 190 7.02 31.54 -36.97
CA THR A 190 8.04 32.57 -37.13
C THR A 190 8.62 32.59 -38.54
N GLY A 191 8.19 31.64 -39.40
CA GLY A 191 8.60 31.58 -40.80
C GLY A 191 8.13 32.80 -41.60
N ARG A 192 9.04 33.39 -42.40
CA ARG A 192 8.77 34.57 -43.21
C ARG A 192 9.64 34.58 -44.47
N GLN A 193 9.02 34.76 -45.65
CA GLN A 193 9.69 34.84 -46.91
C GLN A 193 9.22 36.12 -47.63
N ILE A 194 10.17 36.90 -48.21
CA ILE A 194 9.86 38.11 -48.97
C ILE A 194 10.33 37.96 -50.43
N ASN A 195 11.60 37.56 -50.62
CA ASN A 195 12.17 37.41 -51.93
C ASN A 195 11.79 36.07 -52.57
N VAL A 196 11.90 35.98 -53.88
CA VAL A 196 11.71 34.72 -54.63
C VAL A 196 12.63 33.66 -54.08
N GLY A 197 12.08 32.50 -53.77
CA GLY A 197 12.75 31.35 -53.15
C GLY A 197 11.88 30.59 -52.18
N GLU A 198 12.48 29.71 -51.39
CA GLU A 198 11.82 28.89 -50.40
C GLU A 198 12.44 29.08 -49.01
N SER A 199 11.64 29.04 -47.97
CA SER A 199 12.10 29.00 -46.59
C SER A 199 11.22 28.06 -45.75
N LYS A 200 11.75 27.56 -44.64
CA LYS A 200 10.96 26.75 -43.71
C LYS A 200 10.04 27.66 -42.90
N ASN A 201 8.82 27.17 -42.67
CA ASN A 201 7.92 27.76 -41.67
C ASN A 201 8.32 27.26 -40.29
N THR A 202 9.09 28.06 -39.57
CA THR A 202 9.53 27.77 -38.19
C THR A 202 8.48 28.20 -37.16
N TYR A 203 8.57 27.71 -35.93
CA TYR A 203 7.62 28.03 -34.88
C TYR A 203 8.28 28.13 -33.51
N GLU A 204 7.57 28.78 -32.60
CA GLU A 204 7.82 28.79 -31.16
C GLU A 204 6.55 28.37 -30.41
N LEU A 205 6.70 27.68 -29.26
CA LEU A 205 5.61 27.30 -28.37
C LEU A 205 5.62 28.18 -27.13
N VAL A 206 4.49 28.79 -26.82
CA VAL A 206 4.30 29.55 -25.60
C VAL A 206 3.29 28.84 -24.71
N TRP A 207 3.80 28.20 -23.65
CA TRP A 207 2.99 27.54 -22.66
C TRP A 207 2.45 28.57 -21.67
N LYS A 208 1.11 28.58 -21.46
CA LYS A 208 0.43 29.46 -20.50
C LYS A 208 -0.12 28.62 -19.37
N GLY A 209 0.32 28.91 -18.14
CA GLY A 209 -0.19 28.22 -16.96
C GLY A 209 0.26 26.78 -16.85
N ALA A 210 1.49 26.45 -17.24
CA ALA A 210 2.06 25.13 -17.10
C ALA A 210 1.86 24.62 -15.67
N ARG A 211 1.13 23.52 -15.52
CA ARG A 211 1.13 22.75 -14.28
C ARG A 211 2.57 22.28 -14.06
N LYS A 212 3.13 22.64 -12.91
CA LYS A 212 4.51 22.28 -12.55
C LYS A 212 4.58 20.81 -12.20
#